data_705a4ea9ea385bed579a7cbd601c3ab0
#
_entry.id   705a4ea9ea385bed579a7cbd601c3ab0
#
_cell.length_a   1.000
_cell.length_b   1.000
_cell.length_c   1.000
_cell.angle_alpha   90.00
_cell.angle_beta   90.00
_cell.angle_gamma   90.00
#
_symmetry.space_group_name_H-M   'P 1'
#
loop_
_entity.id
_entity.type
_entity.pdbx_description
1 polymer ?
#
loop_
_entity_poly.entity_id
_entity_poly.type
_entity_poly.pdbx_seq_one_letter_code
_entity_poly.pdbx_strand_id
1 'polypeptide(L)'
;CSVQRRNQKVVEESPAPNLSDTVREQMYTAAKSLAKTSGYRSAGTVEFLYDESDEKFYFLEVNTRLQVEHGITEEVYGVDLVEWMIKEAAGELKGIEEFKAVPNGHSIEVRVYAEDCINNFRPCSGKIDDVTFSGKARVETWIRKNIEISALYDPMLAKLIVHAENREKAVEKMLDVLTESKIYGITTNLEYLK
;
A
#
# COMPACT_ATOMS: atom_id res chain seq x y z
N CYS A 1 1.61 -1.19 8.23
CA CYS A 1 3.06 -1.47 8.25
C CYS A 1 3.50 -2.06 6.92
N SER A 2 4.81 -2.24 6.69
CA SER A 2 5.33 -2.71 5.41
C SER A 2 6.50 -3.67 5.56
N VAL A 3 6.58 -4.62 4.64
CA VAL A 3 7.79 -5.43 4.39
C VAL A 3 8.56 -4.75 3.27
N GLN A 4 9.85 -4.52 3.50
CA GLN A 4 10.70 -3.77 2.59
C GLN A 4 11.89 -4.62 2.13
N ARG A 5 12.28 -4.39 0.88
CA ARG A 5 13.52 -4.88 0.31
C ARG A 5 14.37 -3.67 -0.11
N ARG A 6 15.55 -3.49 0.51
CA ARG A 6 16.45 -2.36 0.22
C ARG A 6 15.74 -1.00 0.27
N ASN A 7 14.98 -0.76 1.33
CA ASN A 7 14.17 0.45 1.54
C ASN A 7 13.01 0.64 0.52
N GLN A 8 12.70 -0.36 -0.29
CA GLN A 8 11.54 -0.37 -1.18
C GLN A 8 10.44 -1.21 -0.55
N LYS A 9 9.27 -0.63 -0.34
CA LYS A 9 8.08 -1.33 0.14
C LYS A 9 7.62 -2.33 -0.92
N VAL A 10 7.31 -3.55 -0.50
CA VAL A 10 6.90 -4.66 -1.38
C VAL A 10 5.56 -5.24 -0.98
N VAL A 11 5.31 -5.32 0.33
CA VAL A 11 4.04 -5.73 0.93
C VAL A 11 3.66 -4.72 2.00
N GLU A 12 2.42 -4.30 2.01
CA GLU A 12 1.85 -3.42 3.03
C GLU A 12 0.59 -4.04 3.62
N GLU A 13 0.34 -3.78 4.89
CA GLU A 13 -0.86 -4.25 5.57
C GLU A 13 -1.44 -3.23 6.55
N SER A 14 -2.74 -3.27 6.72
CA SER A 14 -3.50 -2.45 7.68
C SER A 14 -4.63 -3.29 8.30
N PRO A 15 -4.83 -3.16 9.64
CA PRO A 15 -4.00 -2.49 10.64
C PRO A 15 -2.63 -3.13 10.81
N ALA A 16 -1.66 -2.40 11.37
CA ALA A 16 -0.35 -2.98 11.71
C ALA A 16 -0.52 -4.07 12.77
N PRO A 17 -0.01 -5.31 12.55
CA PRO A 17 -0.01 -6.36 13.57
C PRO A 17 0.97 -6.02 14.70
N ASN A 18 0.82 -6.69 15.83
CA ASN A 18 1.71 -6.60 17.00
C ASN A 18 1.98 -5.18 17.53
N LEU A 19 1.10 -4.23 17.23
CA LEU A 19 1.18 -2.87 17.73
C LEU A 19 0.15 -2.65 18.82
N SER A 20 0.59 -2.40 20.06
CA SER A 20 -0.32 -2.15 21.18
C SER A 20 -1.17 -0.89 20.92
N ASP A 21 -2.42 -0.89 21.43
CA ASP A 21 -3.31 0.26 21.26
C ASP A 21 -2.72 1.53 21.88
N THR A 22 -1.97 1.40 22.97
CA THR A 22 -1.30 2.53 23.63
C THR A 22 -0.28 3.18 22.69
N VAL A 23 0.59 2.39 22.07
CA VAL A 23 1.59 2.91 21.12
C VAL A 23 0.91 3.46 19.88
N ARG A 24 -0.13 2.80 19.37
CA ARG A 24 -0.93 3.26 18.24
C ARG A 24 -1.50 4.67 18.48
N GLU A 25 -2.12 4.90 19.64
CA GLU A 25 -2.67 6.21 20.00
C GLU A 25 -1.58 7.27 20.18
N GLN A 26 -0.43 6.92 20.70
CA GLN A 26 0.70 7.83 20.80
C GLN A 26 1.21 8.24 19.40
N MET A 27 1.33 7.29 18.46
CA MET A 27 1.71 7.56 17.07
C MET A 27 0.69 8.46 16.38
N TYR A 28 -0.61 8.20 16.55
CA TYR A 28 -1.68 9.06 16.01
C TYR A 28 -1.62 10.48 16.60
N THR A 29 -1.38 10.60 17.89
CA THR A 29 -1.25 11.89 18.55
C THR A 29 -0.05 12.67 18.03
N ALA A 30 1.09 12.02 17.87
CA ALA A 30 2.31 12.61 17.30
C ALA A 30 2.07 13.09 15.86
N ALA A 31 1.47 12.26 15.01
CA ALA A 31 1.18 12.60 13.62
C ALA A 31 0.20 13.78 13.51
N LYS A 32 -0.88 13.76 14.29
CA LYS A 32 -1.87 14.86 14.33
C LYS A 32 -1.23 16.16 14.82
N SER A 33 -0.36 16.10 15.83
CA SER A 33 0.36 17.27 16.35
C SER A 33 1.28 17.88 15.30
N LEU A 34 2.03 17.07 14.57
CA LEU A 34 2.89 17.52 13.47
C LEU A 34 2.08 18.24 12.38
N ALA A 35 1.01 17.61 11.91
CA ALA A 35 0.15 18.19 10.87
C ALA A 35 -0.48 19.53 11.35
N LYS A 36 -0.99 19.56 12.58
CA LYS A 36 -1.60 20.76 13.15
C LYS A 36 -0.59 21.91 13.32
N THR A 37 0.59 21.62 13.84
CA THR A 37 1.63 22.64 14.10
C THR A 37 2.17 23.24 12.80
N SER A 38 2.28 22.42 11.75
CA SER A 38 2.73 22.88 10.43
C SER A 38 1.62 23.54 9.60
N GLY A 39 0.37 23.49 10.04
CA GLY A 39 -0.78 23.95 9.24
C GLY A 39 -1.00 23.11 7.98
N TYR A 40 -0.56 21.84 8.00
CA TYR A 40 -0.66 20.97 6.83
C TYR A 40 -2.11 20.65 6.47
N ARG A 41 -2.43 20.74 5.19
CA ARG A 41 -3.73 20.39 4.61
C ARG A 41 -3.57 19.32 3.54
N SER A 42 -4.64 18.58 3.27
CA SER A 42 -4.70 17.45 2.34
C SER A 42 -4.14 16.15 2.92
N ALA A 43 -4.09 15.08 2.10
CA ALA A 43 -3.58 13.79 2.52
C ALA A 43 -2.06 13.81 2.68
N GLY A 44 -1.58 13.16 3.73
CA GLY A 44 -0.16 12.97 3.99
C GLY A 44 0.05 11.79 4.91
N THR A 45 1.29 11.35 5.01
CA THR A 45 1.69 10.23 5.86
C THR A 45 2.87 10.60 6.72
N VAL A 46 2.75 10.34 8.02
CA VAL A 46 3.88 10.39 8.95
C VAL A 46 4.39 8.97 9.13
N GLU A 47 5.64 8.72 8.75
CA GLU A 47 6.27 7.41 8.89
C GLU A 47 7.08 7.33 10.18
N PHE A 48 6.94 6.19 10.86
CA PHE A 48 7.66 5.87 12.08
C PHE A 48 8.36 4.51 11.94
N LEU A 49 9.50 4.38 12.61
CA LEU A 49 10.10 3.09 12.92
C LEU A 49 9.61 2.65 14.30
N TYR A 50 9.14 1.41 14.40
CA TYR A 50 8.68 0.82 15.64
C TYR A 50 9.59 -0.33 16.05
N ASP A 51 10.09 -0.29 17.29
CA ASP A 51 10.83 -1.38 17.90
C ASP A 51 9.90 -2.13 18.86
N GLU A 52 9.54 -3.36 18.47
CA GLU A 52 8.64 -4.21 19.23
C GLU A 52 9.27 -4.67 20.57
N SER A 53 10.60 -4.70 20.67
CA SER A 53 11.30 -5.21 21.87
C SER A 53 11.18 -4.28 23.07
N ASP A 54 11.08 -2.97 22.86
CA ASP A 54 10.95 -1.96 23.91
C ASP A 54 9.70 -1.08 23.76
N GLU A 55 8.80 -1.43 22.81
CA GLU A 55 7.56 -0.73 22.49
C GLU A 55 7.77 0.77 22.19
N LYS A 56 8.91 1.13 21.59
CA LYS A 56 9.21 2.50 21.21
C LYS A 56 9.04 2.75 19.72
N PHE A 57 8.66 3.95 19.40
CA PHE A 57 8.62 4.39 18.01
C PHE A 57 9.44 5.67 17.80
N TYR A 58 9.99 5.78 16.61
CA TYR A 58 10.88 6.86 16.22
C TYR A 58 10.38 7.50 14.94
N PHE A 59 10.33 8.82 14.90
CA PHE A 59 9.98 9.55 13.71
C PHE A 59 10.99 9.30 12.58
N LEU A 60 10.49 9.00 11.39
CA LEU A 60 11.30 8.79 10.20
C LEU A 60 11.17 9.99 9.25
N GLU A 61 9.97 10.18 8.70
CA GLU A 61 9.72 11.25 7.72
C GLU A 61 8.24 11.61 7.61
N VAL A 62 7.96 12.72 6.92
CA VAL A 62 6.60 13.08 6.47
C VAL A 62 6.56 13.10 4.95
N ASN A 63 5.64 12.35 4.39
CA ASN A 63 5.32 12.39 2.97
C ASN A 63 4.09 13.27 2.77
N THR A 64 4.28 14.46 2.20
CA THR A 64 3.21 15.46 1.98
C THR A 64 2.45 15.20 0.68
N ARG A 65 2.01 13.98 0.49
CA ARG A 65 1.29 13.48 -0.68
C ARG A 65 0.56 12.19 -0.34
N LEU A 66 -0.37 11.80 -1.20
CA LEU A 66 -0.92 10.45 -1.17
C LEU A 66 0.20 9.44 -1.45
N GLN A 67 0.25 8.36 -0.68
CA GLN A 67 1.21 7.28 -0.87
C GLN A 67 0.64 6.14 -1.72
N VAL A 68 1.52 5.29 -2.24
CA VAL A 68 1.16 4.15 -3.09
C VAL A 68 0.23 3.20 -2.34
N GLU A 69 0.50 2.99 -1.05
CA GLU A 69 -0.20 2.06 -0.18
C GLU A 69 -1.54 2.59 0.39
N HIS A 70 -2.08 3.69 -0.13
CA HIS A 70 -3.36 4.25 0.35
C HIS A 70 -4.53 3.27 0.23
N GLY A 71 -4.48 2.36 -0.74
CA GLY A 71 -5.54 1.40 -1.00
C GLY A 71 -5.88 0.51 0.20
N ILE A 72 -4.89 0.08 1.01
CA ILE A 72 -5.17 -0.70 2.22
C ILE A 72 -5.96 0.11 3.28
N THR A 73 -5.72 1.41 3.36
CA THR A 73 -6.47 2.30 4.25
C THR A 73 -7.91 2.44 3.77
N GLU A 74 -8.11 2.64 2.47
CA GLU A 74 -9.43 2.75 1.87
C GLU A 74 -10.27 1.50 2.11
N GLU A 75 -9.69 0.31 1.91
CA GLU A 75 -10.37 -0.96 2.12
C GLU A 75 -10.77 -1.20 3.59
N VAL A 76 -9.89 -0.83 4.54
CA VAL A 76 -10.13 -1.07 5.98
C VAL A 76 -11.12 -0.07 6.58
N TYR A 77 -11.09 1.19 6.11
CA TYR A 77 -11.91 2.26 6.71
C TYR A 77 -13.12 2.66 5.86
N GLY A 78 -13.29 2.08 4.66
CA GLY A 78 -14.42 2.36 3.78
C GLY A 78 -14.45 3.80 3.27
N VAL A 79 -13.31 4.37 2.92
CA VAL A 79 -13.14 5.75 2.46
C VAL A 79 -12.50 5.79 1.08
N ASP A 80 -12.70 6.89 0.35
CA ASP A 80 -11.97 7.23 -0.87
C ASP A 80 -11.10 8.46 -0.57
N LEU A 81 -9.81 8.23 -0.39
CA LEU A 81 -8.86 9.30 -0.05
C LEU A 81 -8.63 10.25 -1.22
N VAL A 82 -8.71 9.76 -2.45
CA VAL A 82 -8.57 10.60 -3.66
C VAL A 82 -9.77 11.53 -3.79
N GLU A 83 -10.99 11.03 -3.58
CA GLU A 83 -12.19 11.86 -3.54
C GLU A 83 -12.10 12.92 -2.44
N TRP A 84 -11.63 12.55 -1.25
CA TRP A 84 -11.45 13.49 -0.14
C TRP A 84 -10.44 14.59 -0.48
N MET A 85 -9.33 14.25 -1.12
CA MET A 85 -8.33 15.23 -1.57
C MET A 85 -8.91 16.22 -2.58
N ILE A 86 -9.71 15.74 -3.53
CA ILE A 86 -10.37 16.59 -4.53
C ILE A 86 -11.37 17.52 -3.84
N LYS A 87 -12.20 17.00 -2.96
CA LYS A 87 -13.18 17.79 -2.20
C LYS A 87 -12.50 18.81 -1.28
N GLU A 88 -11.38 18.45 -0.63
CA GLU A 88 -10.60 19.37 0.18
C GLU A 88 -10.04 20.54 -0.67
N ALA A 89 -9.47 20.22 -1.82
CA ALA A 89 -8.93 21.23 -2.73
C ALA A 89 -10.02 22.17 -3.29
N ALA A 90 -11.23 21.64 -3.48
CA ALA A 90 -12.41 22.42 -3.91
C ALA A 90 -13.06 23.22 -2.77
N GLY A 91 -12.67 22.99 -1.51
CA GLY A 91 -13.33 23.56 -0.33
C GLY A 91 -14.71 22.94 -0.06
N GLU A 92 -14.97 21.75 -0.56
CA GLU A 92 -16.25 21.03 -0.47
C GLU A 92 -16.24 19.88 0.53
N LEU A 93 -15.08 19.53 1.12
CA LEU A 93 -14.97 18.47 2.11
C LEU A 93 -15.63 18.90 3.42
N LYS A 94 -16.72 18.22 3.77
CA LYS A 94 -17.49 18.50 4.99
C LYS A 94 -17.53 17.25 5.86
N GLY A 95 -17.61 17.46 7.19
CA GLY A 95 -17.81 16.38 8.15
C GLY A 95 -16.59 15.50 8.42
N ILE A 96 -15.41 15.86 7.94
CA ILE A 96 -14.19 15.10 8.19
C ILE A 96 -13.80 15.10 9.67
N GLU A 97 -14.11 16.19 10.39
CA GLU A 97 -13.86 16.29 11.82
C GLU A 97 -14.73 15.32 12.64
N GLU A 98 -15.86 14.92 12.09
CA GLU A 98 -16.80 13.99 12.71
C GLU A 98 -16.52 12.53 12.33
N PHE A 99 -15.65 12.32 11.32
CA PHE A 99 -15.32 10.99 10.86
C PHE A 99 -14.60 10.18 11.94
N LYS A 100 -15.16 9.01 12.24
CA LYS A 100 -14.57 8.06 13.17
C LYS A 100 -13.89 6.94 12.39
N ALA A 101 -12.57 6.95 12.41
CA ALA A 101 -11.76 5.90 11.79
C ALA A 101 -11.83 4.58 12.59
N VAL A 102 -12.86 3.79 12.34
CA VAL A 102 -13.02 2.45 12.95
C VAL A 102 -12.60 1.42 11.91
N PRO A 103 -11.53 0.66 12.16
CA PRO A 103 -11.07 -0.35 11.21
C PRO A 103 -12.09 -1.49 11.11
N ASN A 104 -12.35 -1.95 9.89
CA ASN A 104 -13.16 -3.12 9.59
C ASN A 104 -12.28 -4.15 8.87
N GLY A 105 -12.01 -5.27 9.53
CA GLY A 105 -11.20 -6.35 8.97
C GLY A 105 -9.72 -6.01 8.81
N HIS A 106 -9.10 -6.61 7.81
CA HIS A 106 -7.68 -6.50 7.52
C HIS A 106 -7.45 -6.44 6.00
N SER A 107 -6.55 -5.56 5.57
CA SER A 107 -6.19 -5.43 4.15
C SER A 107 -4.69 -5.62 3.95
N ILE A 108 -4.33 -6.26 2.85
CA ILE A 108 -2.96 -6.47 2.40
C ILE A 108 -2.85 -5.98 0.96
N GLU A 109 -1.79 -5.22 0.69
CA GLU A 109 -1.39 -4.79 -0.64
C GLU A 109 -0.04 -5.42 -0.97
N VAL A 110 0.14 -5.85 -2.21
CA VAL A 110 1.45 -6.23 -2.76
C VAL A 110 1.74 -5.43 -4.01
N ARG A 111 3.01 -5.09 -4.20
CA ARG A 111 3.48 -4.37 -5.38
C ARG A 111 4.12 -5.33 -6.37
N VAL A 112 3.53 -5.42 -7.54
CA VAL A 112 4.06 -6.23 -8.64
C VAL A 112 5.02 -5.38 -9.45
N TYR A 113 6.28 -5.82 -9.51
CA TYR A 113 7.37 -5.14 -10.20
C TYR A 113 7.91 -5.96 -11.38
N ALA A 114 8.34 -5.28 -12.44
CA ALA A 114 9.13 -5.87 -13.51
C ALA A 114 10.59 -6.05 -13.05
N GLU A 115 10.84 -7.05 -12.21
CA GLU A 115 12.13 -7.32 -11.58
C GLU A 115 12.46 -8.82 -11.61
N ASP A 116 13.73 -9.11 -11.87
CA ASP A 116 14.29 -10.46 -11.81
C ASP A 116 14.81 -10.76 -10.40
N CYS A 117 13.99 -11.42 -9.59
CA CYS A 117 14.29 -11.74 -8.20
C CYS A 117 15.48 -12.68 -8.02
N ILE A 118 15.76 -13.54 -9.03
CA ILE A 118 16.88 -14.47 -9.02
C ILE A 118 18.20 -13.73 -9.26
N ASN A 119 18.17 -12.73 -10.15
CA ASN A 119 19.34 -11.94 -10.51
C ASN A 119 19.37 -10.59 -9.79
N ASN A 120 19.29 -10.63 -8.46
CA ASN A 120 19.45 -9.46 -7.58
C ASN A 120 18.41 -8.35 -7.81
N PHE A 121 17.17 -8.73 -8.20
CA PHE A 121 16.06 -7.81 -8.47
C PHE A 121 16.40 -6.76 -9.53
N ARG A 122 17.10 -7.19 -10.57
CA ARG A 122 17.42 -6.32 -11.70
C ARG A 122 16.12 -5.94 -12.42
N PRO A 123 15.92 -4.64 -12.75
CA PRO A 123 14.77 -4.23 -13.55
C PRO A 123 14.72 -4.96 -14.89
N CYS A 124 13.54 -5.37 -15.29
CA CYS A 124 13.26 -6.07 -16.53
C CYS A 124 12.49 -5.16 -17.49
N SER A 125 12.72 -5.34 -18.77
CA SER A 125 12.01 -4.66 -19.85
C SER A 125 11.56 -5.68 -20.89
N GLY A 126 10.59 -5.31 -21.70
CA GLY A 126 10.07 -6.14 -22.78
C GLY A 126 8.59 -5.92 -23.02
N LYS A 127 8.02 -6.70 -23.89
CA LYS A 127 6.61 -6.61 -24.27
C LYS A 127 5.78 -7.58 -23.42
N ILE A 128 4.64 -7.11 -22.93
CA ILE A 128 3.64 -7.97 -22.27
C ILE A 128 2.91 -8.78 -23.34
N ASP A 129 3.10 -10.06 -23.34
CA ASP A 129 2.43 -10.97 -24.28
C ASP A 129 0.98 -11.24 -23.86
N ASP A 130 0.77 -11.42 -22.55
CA ASP A 130 -0.55 -11.55 -21.96
C ASP A 130 -0.54 -11.19 -20.47
N VAL A 131 -1.67 -10.75 -19.93
CA VAL A 131 -1.84 -10.41 -18.52
C VAL A 131 -3.24 -10.77 -18.05
N THR A 132 -3.31 -11.44 -16.91
CA THR A 132 -4.56 -11.75 -16.22
C THR A 132 -4.34 -11.53 -14.72
N PHE A 133 -5.20 -10.76 -14.09
CA PHE A 133 -5.25 -10.62 -12.65
C PHE A 133 -6.47 -11.34 -12.09
N SER A 134 -6.34 -11.85 -10.86
CA SER A 134 -7.45 -12.47 -10.15
C SER A 134 -8.58 -11.46 -9.90
N GLY A 135 -9.83 -11.87 -10.16
CA GLY A 135 -11.02 -11.08 -9.84
C GLY A 135 -11.34 -10.97 -8.33
N LYS A 136 -10.56 -11.61 -7.47
CA LYS A 136 -10.73 -11.58 -6.00
C LYS A 136 -10.06 -10.38 -5.33
N ALA A 137 -9.25 -9.59 -6.08
CA ALA A 137 -8.53 -8.42 -5.59
C ALA A 137 -9.02 -7.14 -6.24
N ARG A 138 -8.86 -6.03 -5.53
CA ARG A 138 -8.79 -4.71 -6.14
C ARG A 138 -7.44 -4.61 -6.86
N VAL A 139 -7.48 -4.35 -8.15
CA VAL A 139 -6.29 -4.29 -9.00
C VAL A 139 -6.11 -2.87 -9.50
N GLU A 140 -5.02 -2.23 -9.13
CA GLU A 140 -4.63 -0.95 -9.67
C GLU A 140 -3.42 -1.15 -10.59
N THR A 141 -3.63 -0.98 -11.89
CA THR A 141 -2.63 -1.29 -12.90
C THR A 141 -2.75 -0.40 -14.12
N TRP A 142 -1.62 -0.19 -14.79
CA TRP A 142 -1.55 0.49 -16.08
C TRP A 142 -1.19 -0.46 -17.23
N ILE A 143 -0.77 -1.71 -16.91
CA ILE A 143 -0.35 -2.66 -17.93
C ILE A 143 -1.54 -3.36 -18.60
N ARG A 144 -1.33 -3.71 -19.84
CA ARG A 144 -2.25 -4.50 -20.66
C ARG A 144 -1.48 -5.31 -21.70
N LYS A 145 -2.13 -6.27 -22.32
CA LYS A 145 -1.58 -7.01 -23.43
C LYS A 145 -1.00 -6.08 -24.50
N ASN A 146 0.16 -6.46 -25.03
CA ASN A 146 0.91 -5.76 -26.08
C ASN A 146 1.55 -4.42 -25.68
N ILE A 147 1.52 -4.02 -24.40
CA ILE A 147 2.27 -2.85 -23.96
C ILE A 147 3.76 -3.18 -23.79
N GLU A 148 4.61 -2.21 -24.07
CA GLU A 148 6.07 -2.33 -23.87
C GLU A 148 6.46 -1.74 -22.53
N ILE A 149 7.22 -2.47 -21.75
CA ILE A 149 7.73 -2.07 -20.44
C ILE A 149 9.18 -1.64 -20.60
N SER A 150 9.49 -0.43 -20.15
CA SER A 150 10.82 0.14 -20.16
C SER A 150 11.50 -0.03 -18.81
N ALA A 151 12.80 -0.32 -18.81
CA ALA A 151 13.64 -0.32 -17.61
C ALA A 151 14.14 1.09 -17.21
N LEU A 152 13.72 2.14 -17.90
CA LEU A 152 14.16 3.52 -17.67
C LEU A 152 13.30 4.27 -16.63
N TYR A 153 12.16 3.70 -16.25
CA TYR A 153 11.20 4.28 -15.32
C TYR A 153 10.97 3.34 -14.14
N ASP A 154 10.04 3.72 -13.26
CA ASP A 154 9.63 2.88 -12.12
C ASP A 154 9.18 1.50 -12.63
N PRO A 155 9.73 0.39 -12.09
CA PRO A 155 9.39 -0.96 -12.53
C PRO A 155 8.01 -1.44 -12.06
N MET A 156 7.24 -0.65 -11.30
CA MET A 156 5.94 -1.05 -10.77
C MET A 156 4.91 -1.21 -11.88
N LEU A 157 4.32 -2.41 -11.95
CA LEU A 157 3.34 -2.80 -12.96
C LEU A 157 1.91 -2.74 -12.43
N ALA A 158 1.73 -3.15 -11.18
CA ALA A 158 0.42 -3.23 -10.56
C ALA A 158 0.53 -3.24 -9.03
N LYS A 159 -0.59 -2.89 -8.37
CA LYS A 159 -0.86 -3.21 -6.97
C LYS A 159 -2.03 -4.18 -6.93
N LEU A 160 -1.89 -5.23 -6.12
CA LEU A 160 -2.96 -6.16 -5.83
C LEU A 160 -3.34 -5.98 -4.36
N ILE A 161 -4.60 -5.64 -4.12
CA ILE A 161 -5.11 -5.29 -2.78
C ILE A 161 -6.23 -6.26 -2.44
N VAL A 162 -6.15 -6.87 -1.27
CA VAL A 162 -7.20 -7.72 -0.74
C VAL A 162 -7.69 -7.20 0.60
N HIS A 163 -8.95 -7.45 0.88
CA HIS A 163 -9.57 -7.20 2.18
C HIS A 163 -10.28 -8.47 2.66
N ALA A 164 -10.18 -8.77 3.94
CA ALA A 164 -10.86 -9.88 4.60
C ALA A 164 -11.23 -9.52 6.05
N GLU A 165 -11.99 -10.40 6.71
CA GLU A 165 -12.48 -10.17 8.08
C GLU A 165 -11.36 -10.15 9.14
N ASN A 166 -10.22 -10.81 8.86
CA ASN A 166 -9.05 -10.86 9.72
C ASN A 166 -7.76 -11.06 8.89
N ARG A 167 -6.61 -10.99 9.56
CA ARG A 167 -5.30 -11.08 8.93
C ARG A 167 -5.05 -12.43 8.25
N GLU A 168 -5.40 -13.53 8.91
CA GLU A 168 -5.19 -14.88 8.39
C GLU A 168 -5.92 -15.06 7.06
N LYS A 169 -7.20 -14.68 7.00
CA LYS A 169 -7.99 -14.74 5.77
C LYS A 169 -7.51 -13.75 4.69
N ALA A 170 -6.96 -12.61 5.08
CA ALA A 170 -6.36 -11.69 4.12
C ALA A 170 -5.09 -12.29 3.49
N VAL A 171 -4.25 -12.97 4.28
CA VAL A 171 -3.07 -13.69 3.79
C VAL A 171 -3.48 -14.82 2.85
N GLU A 172 -4.42 -15.68 3.24
CA GLU A 172 -4.94 -16.77 2.40
C GLU A 172 -5.47 -16.24 1.07
N LYS A 173 -6.29 -15.18 1.13
CA LYS A 173 -6.85 -14.54 -0.07
C LYS A 173 -5.76 -13.95 -0.97
N MET A 174 -4.72 -13.34 -0.39
CA MET A 174 -3.61 -12.79 -1.17
C MET A 174 -2.81 -13.90 -1.87
N LEU A 175 -2.57 -15.02 -1.22
CA LEU A 175 -1.92 -16.19 -1.82
C LEU A 175 -2.73 -16.75 -3.00
N ASP A 176 -4.04 -16.84 -2.87
CA ASP A 176 -4.95 -17.19 -3.96
C ASP A 176 -4.83 -16.23 -5.14
N VAL A 177 -4.89 -14.91 -4.85
CA VAL A 177 -4.77 -13.84 -5.85
C VAL A 177 -3.46 -13.93 -6.61
N LEU A 178 -2.34 -14.11 -5.91
CA LEU A 178 -1.02 -14.26 -6.52
C LEU A 178 -0.91 -15.53 -7.37
N THR A 179 -1.55 -16.61 -6.95
CA THR A 179 -1.55 -17.88 -7.68
C THR A 179 -2.36 -17.81 -8.96
N GLU A 180 -3.50 -17.10 -8.94
CA GLU A 180 -4.38 -16.93 -10.10
C GLU A 180 -3.86 -15.86 -11.08
N SER A 181 -3.08 -14.89 -10.60
CA SER A 181 -2.55 -13.81 -11.44
C SER A 181 -1.38 -14.26 -12.30
N LYS A 182 -1.35 -13.84 -13.57
CA LYS A 182 -0.33 -14.22 -14.56
C LYS A 182 0.07 -13.03 -15.41
N ILE A 183 1.38 -12.87 -15.62
CA ILE A 183 1.97 -11.89 -16.52
C ILE A 183 2.98 -12.63 -17.39
N TYR A 184 2.83 -12.55 -18.70
CA TYR A 184 3.69 -13.21 -19.68
C TYR A 184 4.42 -12.18 -20.54
N GLY A 185 5.62 -12.55 -21.02
CA GLY A 185 6.47 -11.73 -21.88
C GLY A 185 7.63 -11.05 -21.15
N ILE A 186 7.51 -10.82 -19.84
CA ILE A 186 8.61 -10.28 -19.02
C ILE A 186 8.72 -11.02 -17.69
N THR A 187 9.88 -10.90 -17.05
CA THR A 187 10.09 -11.39 -15.68
C THR A 187 9.55 -10.39 -14.66
N THR A 188 8.86 -10.91 -13.65
CA THR A 188 8.27 -10.12 -12.56
C THR A 188 8.58 -10.75 -11.20
N ASN A 189 8.30 -10.01 -10.13
CA ASN A 189 8.44 -10.49 -8.75
C ASN A 189 7.25 -11.32 -8.24
N LEU A 190 6.28 -11.72 -9.08
CA LEU A 190 5.08 -12.45 -8.64
C LEU A 190 5.39 -13.71 -7.83
N GLU A 191 6.39 -14.51 -8.24
CA GLU A 191 6.77 -15.72 -7.50
C GLU A 191 7.48 -15.40 -6.17
N TYR A 192 8.14 -14.28 -6.06
CA TYR A 192 8.77 -13.81 -4.83
C TYR A 192 7.74 -13.34 -3.78
N LEU A 193 6.58 -12.87 -4.24
CA LEU A 193 5.49 -12.38 -3.38
C LEU A 193 4.68 -13.48 -2.72
N LYS A 194 4.79 -14.75 -3.18
CA LYS A 194 4.15 -15.93 -2.59
C LYS A 194 4.91 -16.43 -1.36
#